data_a447432e79e20347aed549559049c49c
#
_entry.id   a447432e79e20347aed549559049c49c
#
_cell.length_a   1.000
_cell.length_b   1.000
_cell.length_c   1.000
_cell.angle_alpha   90.00
_cell.angle_beta   90.00
_cell.angle_gamma   90.00
#
_symmetry.space_group_name_H-M   'P 1'
#
loop_
_entity.id
_entity.type
_entity.pdbx_description
1 polymer ?
#
loop_
_entity_poly.entity_id
_entity_poly.type
_entity_poly.pdbx_seq_one_letter_code
_entity_poly.pdbx_strand_id
1 'polypeptide(L)'
;GAGTTTVEQTFKKIFNREGVTASFIEGDAFHRYDRTAMKDKVAEEKERGVDFTHFNAEANELAILEGVFEEYGRKGTGKTRHYIHDDEEAERYGSPPGTFTGWEEFGGTDVLFYEGLHGCVVTDEVNLARHCDLKIGVVPVINLEWIQKIHRDKAARGYSTEAVTDTILRRMPDYVNYICPQFSLTDINFQRVPIVDTSNPFIARWIPTPAESILVIRFANPRGIDFPYLLSMLHDSYMSRA
;
A
#
# COMPACT_ATOMS: atom_id res chain seq x y z
N GLY A 1 -5.81 -4.30 -1.82
CA GLY A 1 -6.59 -3.78 -1.45
C GLY A 1 -7.15 -2.75 -0.50
N ALA A 2 -6.36 -2.09 0.33
CA ALA A 2 -6.88 -1.11 1.31
C ALA A 2 -7.36 0.22 0.68
N GLY A 3 -7.15 0.44 -0.64
CA GLY A 3 -7.55 1.66 -1.34
C GLY A 3 -6.41 2.65 -1.58
N THR A 4 -5.18 2.22 -1.49
CA THR A 4 -3.97 3.05 -1.68
C THR A 4 -3.93 3.71 -3.06
N THR A 5 -4.29 3.00 -4.13
CA THR A 5 -4.40 3.54 -5.49
C THR A 5 -5.42 4.69 -5.58
N THR A 6 -6.53 4.62 -4.85
CA THR A 6 -7.51 5.72 -4.78
C THR A 6 -6.91 6.95 -4.12
N VAL A 7 -6.12 6.75 -3.07
CA VAL A 7 -5.41 7.84 -2.38
C VAL A 7 -4.39 8.48 -3.32
N GLU A 8 -3.57 7.69 -4.01
CA GLU A 8 -2.62 8.17 -5.00
C GLU A 8 -3.29 9.04 -6.09
N GLN A 9 -4.39 8.55 -6.67
CA GLN A 9 -5.15 9.29 -7.67
C GLN A 9 -5.73 10.61 -7.14
N THR A 10 -6.11 10.62 -5.86
CA THR A 10 -6.58 11.85 -5.20
C THR A 10 -5.45 12.85 -5.04
N PHE A 11 -4.26 12.40 -4.62
CA PHE A 11 -3.08 13.27 -4.51
C PHE A 11 -2.63 13.80 -5.87
N LYS A 12 -2.67 13.01 -6.94
CA LYS A 12 -2.41 13.51 -8.30
C LYS A 12 -3.31 14.70 -8.66
N LYS A 13 -4.60 14.63 -8.32
CA LYS A 13 -5.55 15.74 -8.54
C LYS A 13 -5.24 16.95 -7.66
N ILE A 14 -4.88 16.74 -6.40
CA ILE A 14 -4.50 17.81 -5.47
C ILE A 14 -3.25 18.52 -5.99
N PHE A 15 -2.19 17.80 -6.31
CA PHE A 15 -0.94 18.37 -6.79
C PHE A 15 -1.15 19.16 -8.09
N ASN A 16 -1.92 18.63 -9.04
CA ASN A 16 -2.27 19.37 -10.25
C ASN A 16 -3.02 20.67 -9.97
N ARG A 17 -3.97 20.66 -9.03
CA ARG A 17 -4.72 21.86 -8.66
C ARG A 17 -3.83 22.90 -7.99
N GLU A 18 -2.91 22.47 -7.15
CA GLU A 18 -2.02 23.36 -6.40
C GLU A 18 -0.75 23.75 -7.19
N GLY A 19 -0.59 23.25 -8.41
CA GLY A 19 0.59 23.53 -9.24
C GLY A 19 1.87 22.87 -8.72
N VAL A 20 1.75 21.79 -7.94
CA VAL A 20 2.87 21.02 -7.40
C VAL A 20 3.26 19.93 -8.38
N THR A 21 4.54 19.86 -8.74
CA THR A 21 5.07 18.77 -9.56
C THR A 21 5.46 17.59 -8.66
N ALA A 22 5.11 16.36 -9.07
CA ALA A 22 5.38 15.19 -8.27
C ALA A 22 5.89 14.01 -9.10
N SER A 23 6.92 13.34 -8.59
CA SER A 23 7.33 12.01 -9.06
C SER A 23 6.56 10.96 -8.26
N PHE A 24 5.97 9.99 -8.96
CA PHE A 24 5.23 8.88 -8.37
C PHE A 24 6.00 7.59 -8.55
N ILE A 25 6.25 6.89 -7.44
CA ILE A 25 6.91 5.57 -7.47
C ILE A 25 6.05 4.55 -6.72
N GLU A 26 6.03 3.34 -7.23
CA GLU A 26 5.23 2.24 -6.72
C GLU A 26 6.09 1.26 -5.94
N GLY A 27 5.56 0.75 -4.82
CA GLY A 27 6.24 -0.22 -3.98
C GLY A 27 6.56 -1.54 -4.69
N ASP A 28 5.69 -1.97 -5.61
CA ASP A 28 5.90 -3.20 -6.38
C ASP A 28 7.16 -3.14 -7.27
N ALA A 29 7.62 -1.93 -7.64
CA ALA A 29 8.91 -1.71 -8.31
C ALA A 29 10.12 -2.19 -7.49
N PHE A 30 9.97 -2.24 -6.18
CA PHE A 30 11.05 -2.61 -5.24
C PHE A 30 10.92 -4.04 -4.72
N HIS A 31 10.07 -4.88 -5.32
CA HIS A 31 10.12 -6.31 -5.07
C HIS A 31 11.46 -6.88 -5.53
N ARG A 32 12.03 -7.80 -4.74
CA ARG A 32 13.30 -8.45 -5.06
C ARG A 32 13.13 -9.51 -6.15
N TYR A 33 12.00 -10.19 -6.15
CA TYR A 33 11.71 -11.32 -7.01
C TYR A 33 10.61 -10.95 -8.02
N ASP A 34 10.83 -11.29 -9.28
CA ASP A 34 9.77 -11.27 -10.30
C ASP A 34 8.74 -12.39 -10.02
N ARG A 35 7.68 -12.47 -10.83
CA ARG A 35 6.60 -13.43 -10.62
C ARG A 35 7.08 -14.89 -10.58
N THR A 36 8.04 -15.25 -11.41
CA THR A 36 8.57 -16.62 -11.51
C THR A 36 9.50 -16.90 -10.33
N ALA A 37 10.49 -16.06 -10.12
CA ALA A 37 11.42 -16.19 -9.00
C ALA A 37 10.72 -16.17 -7.64
N MET A 38 9.63 -15.39 -7.49
CA MET A 38 8.84 -15.39 -6.27
C MET A 38 8.11 -16.71 -6.03
N LYS A 39 7.61 -17.39 -7.09
CA LYS A 39 7.01 -18.72 -6.95
C LYS A 39 8.03 -19.75 -6.49
N ASP A 40 9.24 -19.72 -7.07
CA ASP A 40 10.32 -20.62 -6.71
C ASP A 40 10.76 -20.39 -5.26
N LYS A 41 10.91 -19.11 -4.86
CA LYS A 41 11.26 -18.75 -3.48
C LYS A 41 10.21 -19.20 -2.47
N VAL A 42 8.93 -19.00 -2.78
CA VAL A 42 7.83 -19.50 -1.92
C VAL A 42 7.85 -21.01 -1.77
N ALA A 43 8.16 -21.75 -2.84
CA ALA A 43 8.25 -23.20 -2.78
C ALA A 43 9.43 -23.66 -1.91
N GLU A 44 10.61 -23.05 -2.08
CA GLU A 44 11.80 -23.30 -1.27
C GLU A 44 11.53 -23.06 0.23
N GLU A 45 10.97 -21.90 0.59
CA GLU A 45 10.70 -21.55 1.98
C GLU A 45 9.63 -22.46 2.60
N LYS A 46 8.65 -22.90 1.80
CA LYS A 46 7.63 -23.85 2.24
C LYS A 46 8.22 -25.21 2.63
N GLU A 47 9.25 -25.68 1.92
CA GLU A 47 9.98 -26.92 2.29
C GLU A 47 10.68 -26.77 3.66
N ARG A 48 11.03 -25.55 4.03
CA ARG A 48 11.61 -25.19 5.33
C ARG A 48 10.56 -24.90 6.40
N GLY A 49 9.27 -25.01 6.06
CA GLY A 49 8.15 -24.74 6.97
C GLY A 49 7.91 -23.24 7.20
N VAL A 50 8.40 -22.36 6.32
CA VAL A 50 8.25 -20.91 6.42
C VAL A 50 7.27 -20.41 5.37
N ASP A 51 6.30 -19.62 5.78
CA ASP A 51 5.40 -18.89 4.88
C ASP A 51 6.10 -17.61 4.43
N PHE A 52 6.48 -17.55 3.15
CA PHE A 52 7.16 -16.40 2.55
C PHE A 52 6.21 -15.63 1.63
N THR A 53 6.17 -14.31 1.75
CA THR A 53 5.23 -13.47 0.98
C THR A 53 5.86 -12.13 0.61
N HIS A 54 5.23 -11.36 -0.29
CA HIS A 54 5.65 -9.99 -0.60
C HIS A 54 5.53 -9.02 0.60
N PHE A 55 4.87 -9.40 1.68
CA PHE A 55 4.83 -8.59 2.90
C PHE A 55 6.12 -8.70 3.70
N ASN A 56 6.86 -9.80 3.52
CA ASN A 56 8.14 -10.02 4.19
C ASN A 56 9.18 -8.98 3.73
N ALA A 57 9.96 -8.45 4.65
CA ALA A 57 11.01 -7.48 4.36
C ALA A 57 12.04 -8.02 3.35
N GLU A 58 12.43 -9.30 3.48
CA GLU A 58 13.41 -9.94 2.60
C GLU A 58 12.92 -10.10 1.15
N ALA A 59 11.61 -10.05 0.92
CA ALA A 59 11.04 -10.11 -0.42
C ALA A 59 11.17 -8.79 -1.19
N ASN A 60 11.75 -7.76 -0.56
CA ASN A 60 11.80 -6.40 -1.08
C ASN A 60 13.22 -5.82 -1.02
N GLU A 61 13.54 -4.95 -1.94
CA GLU A 61 14.80 -4.20 -2.01
C GLU A 61 14.71 -2.92 -1.14
N LEU A 62 14.49 -3.11 0.17
CA LEU A 62 14.25 -2.00 1.10
C LEU A 62 15.43 -1.05 1.23
N ALA A 63 16.67 -1.56 1.15
CA ALA A 63 17.87 -0.72 1.17
C ALA A 63 17.97 0.17 -0.09
N ILE A 64 17.53 -0.34 -1.25
CA ILE A 64 17.46 0.48 -2.47
C ILE A 64 16.39 1.55 -2.32
N LEU A 65 15.20 1.18 -1.80
CA LEU A 65 14.11 2.13 -1.56
C LEU A 65 14.52 3.22 -0.57
N GLU A 66 15.20 2.86 0.53
CA GLU A 66 15.74 3.83 1.49
C GLU A 66 16.71 4.79 0.82
N GLY A 67 17.63 4.26 0.01
CA GLY A 67 18.57 5.08 -0.77
C GLY A 67 17.88 6.05 -1.72
N VAL A 68 16.77 5.65 -2.34
CA VAL A 68 15.95 6.52 -3.19
C VAL A 68 15.31 7.65 -2.38
N PHE A 69 14.74 7.35 -1.21
CA PHE A 69 14.16 8.39 -0.34
C PHE A 69 15.23 9.38 0.15
N GLU A 70 16.39 8.88 0.59
CA GLU A 70 17.51 9.72 1.02
C GLU A 70 18.04 10.58 -0.13
N GLU A 71 18.24 10.00 -1.29
CA GLU A 71 18.78 10.71 -2.45
C GLU A 71 17.80 11.79 -2.91
N TYR A 72 16.51 11.48 -3.00
CA TYR A 72 15.51 12.47 -3.38
C TYR A 72 15.44 13.62 -2.39
N GLY A 73 15.42 13.34 -1.08
CA GLY A 73 15.45 14.39 -0.06
C GLY A 73 16.66 15.31 -0.11
N ARG A 74 17.80 14.81 -0.63
CA ARG A 74 19.06 15.59 -0.73
C ARG A 74 19.24 16.29 -2.06
N LYS A 75 18.81 15.68 -3.17
CA LYS A 75 19.13 16.13 -4.54
C LYS A 75 17.93 16.35 -5.42
N GLY A 76 16.73 15.91 -5.00
CA GLY A 76 15.53 15.94 -5.83
C GLY A 76 15.57 14.92 -6.99
N THR A 77 16.42 13.90 -6.90
CA THR A 77 16.59 12.83 -7.92
C THR A 77 16.50 11.46 -7.28
N GLY A 78 16.19 10.45 -8.07
CA GLY A 78 16.17 9.07 -7.64
C GLY A 78 16.05 8.14 -8.84
N LYS A 79 15.92 6.84 -8.59
CA LYS A 79 15.70 5.84 -9.63
C LYS A 79 14.52 4.94 -9.28
N THR A 80 13.80 4.51 -10.29
CA THR A 80 12.70 3.57 -10.17
C THR A 80 12.70 2.60 -11.35
N ARG A 81 11.83 1.63 -11.30
CA ARG A 81 11.47 0.74 -12.41
C ARG A 81 9.99 0.43 -12.32
N HIS A 82 9.42 -0.29 -13.27
CA HIS A 82 8.04 -0.74 -13.20
C HIS A 82 7.98 -2.26 -13.06
N TYR A 83 7.06 -2.73 -12.22
CA TYR A 83 6.64 -4.12 -12.22
C TYR A 83 5.46 -4.27 -13.15
N ILE A 84 5.55 -5.16 -14.13
CA ILE A 84 4.54 -5.33 -15.18
C ILE A 84 3.46 -6.29 -14.69
N HIS A 85 2.25 -5.80 -14.46
CA HIS A 85 1.14 -6.57 -13.91
C HIS A 85 0.39 -7.39 -14.95
N ASP A 86 0.16 -6.82 -16.13
CA ASP A 86 -0.70 -7.34 -17.18
C ASP A 86 -0.19 -7.04 -18.60
N ASP A 87 -0.98 -7.45 -19.60
CA ASP A 87 -0.61 -7.31 -21.01
C ASP A 87 -0.67 -5.84 -21.49
N GLU A 88 -1.51 -4.98 -20.90
CA GLU A 88 -1.59 -3.57 -21.25
C GLU A 88 -0.29 -2.85 -20.83
N GLU A 89 0.19 -3.12 -19.63
CA GLU A 89 1.48 -2.60 -19.15
C GLU A 89 2.65 -3.21 -19.94
N ALA A 90 2.56 -4.48 -20.34
CA ALA A 90 3.57 -5.12 -21.19
C ALA A 90 3.72 -4.42 -22.54
N GLU A 91 2.62 -4.06 -23.19
CA GLU A 91 2.64 -3.29 -24.42
C GLU A 91 3.22 -1.88 -24.22
N ARG A 92 2.85 -1.24 -23.11
CA ARG A 92 3.29 0.12 -22.78
C ARG A 92 4.78 0.22 -22.48
N TYR A 93 5.32 -0.74 -21.73
CA TYR A 93 6.70 -0.69 -21.22
C TYR A 93 7.66 -1.63 -21.95
N GLY A 94 7.17 -2.48 -22.82
CA GLY A 94 8.01 -3.39 -23.61
C GLY A 94 8.65 -4.53 -22.81
N SER A 95 8.04 -4.92 -21.69
CA SER A 95 8.52 -6.00 -20.82
C SER A 95 7.39 -6.99 -20.54
N PRO A 96 7.66 -8.31 -20.42
CA PRO A 96 6.62 -9.30 -20.20
C PRO A 96 5.88 -9.14 -18.87
N PRO A 97 4.59 -9.54 -18.77
CA PRO A 97 3.86 -9.53 -17.52
C PRO A 97 4.55 -10.38 -16.44
N GLY A 98 4.64 -9.83 -15.23
CA GLY A 98 5.27 -10.46 -14.08
C GLY A 98 6.79 -10.25 -13.98
N THR A 99 7.35 -9.39 -14.82
CA THR A 99 8.77 -9.00 -14.78
C THR A 99 8.91 -7.52 -14.44
N PHE A 100 10.15 -7.02 -14.43
CA PHE A 100 10.48 -5.62 -14.21
C PHE A 100 11.01 -4.98 -15.50
N THR A 101 10.81 -3.67 -15.64
CA THR A 101 11.60 -2.85 -16.58
C THR A 101 13.02 -2.66 -16.08
N GLY A 102 13.89 -2.07 -16.91
CA GLY A 102 15.14 -1.52 -16.45
C GLY A 102 14.95 -0.39 -15.43
N TRP A 103 15.97 -0.13 -14.63
CA TRP A 103 15.98 1.05 -13.75
C TRP A 103 16.15 2.31 -14.58
N GLU A 104 15.34 3.33 -14.27
CA GLU A 104 15.35 4.65 -14.89
C GLU A 104 15.46 5.75 -13.83
N GLU A 105 16.10 6.84 -14.17
CA GLU A 105 16.23 8.00 -13.29
C GLU A 105 15.00 8.90 -13.38
N PHE A 106 14.64 9.49 -12.26
CA PHE A 106 13.63 10.53 -12.18
C PHE A 106 14.10 11.69 -11.31
N GLY A 107 13.46 12.85 -11.45
CA GLY A 107 13.78 14.01 -10.62
C GLY A 107 13.24 15.31 -11.19
N GLY A 108 13.65 16.42 -10.58
CA GLY A 108 13.22 17.75 -10.99
C GLY A 108 11.77 18.07 -10.63
N THR A 109 11.23 17.38 -9.62
CA THR A 109 9.89 17.59 -9.09
C THR A 109 9.92 18.09 -7.64
N ASP A 110 8.83 18.75 -7.21
CA ASP A 110 8.74 19.33 -5.87
C ASP A 110 8.54 18.25 -4.79
N VAL A 111 7.89 17.13 -5.17
CA VAL A 111 7.48 16.07 -4.25
C VAL A 111 7.81 14.70 -4.83
N LEU A 112 8.31 13.79 -4.00
CA LEU A 112 8.31 12.35 -4.22
C LEU A 112 7.10 11.75 -3.51
N PHE A 113 6.22 11.10 -4.27
CA PHE A 113 5.09 10.35 -3.74
C PHE A 113 5.33 8.85 -3.91
N TYR A 114 5.43 8.15 -2.80
CA TYR A 114 5.54 6.69 -2.78
C TYR A 114 4.19 6.07 -2.40
N GLU A 115 3.74 5.08 -3.16
CA GLU A 115 2.59 4.23 -2.83
C GLU A 115 3.06 2.78 -2.72
N GLY A 116 2.79 2.13 -1.58
CA GLY A 116 3.17 0.73 -1.41
C GLY A 116 3.01 0.20 0.01
N LEU A 117 3.41 -1.05 0.18
CA LEU A 117 3.24 -1.78 1.43
C LEU A 117 4.27 -1.40 2.51
N HIS A 118 5.43 -0.87 2.13
CA HIS A 118 6.60 -0.76 3.02
C HIS A 118 7.10 0.68 3.21
N GLY A 119 6.26 1.70 2.95
CA GLY A 119 6.69 3.10 2.97
C GLY A 119 7.18 3.63 4.32
N CYS A 120 6.80 2.98 5.42
CA CYS A 120 7.22 3.37 6.78
C CYS A 120 7.92 2.22 7.52
N VAL A 121 8.42 1.21 6.81
CA VAL A 121 9.02 0.04 7.45
C VAL A 121 10.32 0.42 8.16
N VAL A 122 10.48 -0.15 9.35
CA VAL A 122 11.70 -0.05 10.16
C VAL A 122 12.12 -1.47 10.54
N THR A 123 13.38 -1.79 10.22
CA THR A 123 14.05 -3.04 10.61
C THR A 123 15.40 -2.68 11.24
N ASP A 124 16.19 -3.68 11.60
CA ASP A 124 17.55 -3.45 12.08
C ASP A 124 18.47 -2.85 10.99
N GLU A 125 18.13 -3.04 9.71
CA GLU A 125 18.96 -2.64 8.57
C GLU A 125 18.50 -1.32 7.93
N VAL A 126 17.20 -1.04 7.92
CA VAL A 126 16.60 0.12 7.25
C VAL A 126 15.59 0.86 8.12
N ASN A 127 15.45 2.15 7.90
CA ASN A 127 14.42 3.00 8.52
C ASN A 127 13.84 3.96 7.48
N LEU A 128 12.88 3.51 6.70
CA LEU A 128 12.23 4.31 5.66
C LEU A 128 11.44 5.49 6.24
N ALA A 129 10.80 5.29 7.39
CA ALA A 129 9.95 6.30 8.03
C ALA A 129 10.67 7.61 8.33
N ARG A 130 12.00 7.58 8.58
CA ARG A 130 12.79 8.78 8.92
C ARG A 130 13.00 9.73 7.75
N HIS A 131 12.83 9.24 6.51
CA HIS A 131 13.06 10.03 5.30
C HIS A 131 11.78 10.66 4.74
N CYS A 132 10.62 10.37 5.34
CA CYS A 132 9.33 10.85 4.87
C CYS A 132 8.88 12.07 5.69
N ASP A 133 8.55 13.17 5.02
CA ASP A 133 7.99 14.39 5.65
C ASP A 133 6.52 14.19 6.06
N LEU A 134 5.76 13.41 5.29
CA LEU A 134 4.37 13.07 5.58
C LEU A 134 4.13 11.58 5.33
N LYS A 135 3.62 10.89 6.35
CA LYS A 135 3.33 9.47 6.34
C LYS A 135 1.83 9.23 6.52
N ILE A 136 1.22 8.67 5.47
CA ILE A 136 -0.22 8.41 5.44
C ILE A 136 -0.48 6.91 5.47
N GLY A 137 -1.22 6.45 6.47
CA GLY A 137 -1.67 5.08 6.58
C GLY A 137 -3.09 4.91 6.02
N VAL A 138 -3.26 3.96 5.11
CA VAL A 138 -4.58 3.46 4.71
C VAL A 138 -4.80 2.15 5.47
N VAL A 139 -5.41 2.28 6.65
CA VAL A 139 -5.53 1.18 7.62
C VAL A 139 -6.72 0.30 7.27
N PRO A 140 -6.53 -0.96 6.94
CA PRO A 140 -7.65 -1.83 6.63
C PRO A 140 -8.46 -2.22 7.87
N VAL A 141 -9.77 -2.38 7.71
CA VAL A 141 -10.55 -3.27 8.55
C VAL A 141 -10.39 -4.66 7.96
N ILE A 142 -9.82 -5.57 8.72
CA ILE A 142 -9.37 -6.89 8.23
C ILE A 142 -10.49 -7.64 7.49
N ASN A 143 -11.69 -7.71 8.06
CA ASN A 143 -12.80 -8.40 7.42
C ASN A 143 -13.19 -7.76 6.09
N LEU A 144 -13.19 -6.42 6.01
CA LEU A 144 -13.47 -5.71 4.76
C LEU A 144 -12.38 -5.99 3.71
N GLU A 145 -11.12 -5.97 4.11
CA GLU A 145 -10.01 -6.27 3.19
C GLU A 145 -10.09 -7.70 2.63
N TRP A 146 -10.44 -8.66 3.47
CA TRP A 146 -10.63 -10.05 3.06
C TRP A 146 -11.81 -10.20 2.10
N ILE A 147 -12.96 -9.57 2.39
CA ILE A 147 -14.11 -9.55 1.48
C ILE A 147 -13.68 -8.99 0.12
N GLN A 148 -13.03 -7.82 0.11
CA GLN A 148 -12.57 -7.19 -1.12
C GLN A 148 -11.61 -8.08 -1.90
N LYS A 149 -10.65 -8.71 -1.22
CA LYS A 149 -9.68 -9.62 -1.85
C LYS A 149 -10.37 -10.86 -2.43
N ILE A 150 -11.26 -11.50 -1.67
CA ILE A 150 -12.00 -12.69 -2.12
C ILE A 150 -12.81 -12.35 -3.38
N HIS A 151 -13.58 -11.26 -3.36
CA HIS A 151 -14.41 -10.88 -4.52
C HIS A 151 -13.54 -10.53 -5.74
N ARG A 152 -12.48 -9.76 -5.56
CA ARG A 152 -11.58 -9.39 -6.65
C ARG A 152 -10.90 -10.61 -7.28
N ASP A 153 -10.28 -11.46 -6.46
CA ASP A 153 -9.49 -12.59 -6.96
C ASP A 153 -10.38 -13.68 -7.59
N LYS A 154 -11.63 -13.81 -7.13
CA LYS A 154 -12.64 -14.64 -7.79
C LYS A 154 -13.07 -14.08 -9.15
N ALA A 155 -13.41 -12.79 -9.21
CA ALA A 155 -13.92 -12.17 -10.42
C ALA A 155 -12.83 -11.97 -11.49
N ALA A 156 -11.63 -11.51 -11.12
CA ALA A 156 -10.57 -11.15 -12.05
C ALA A 156 -9.66 -12.34 -12.41
N ARG A 157 -9.53 -13.35 -11.54
CA ARG A 157 -8.54 -14.43 -11.67
C ARG A 157 -9.14 -15.83 -11.62
N GLY A 158 -10.45 -15.97 -11.38
CA GLY A 158 -11.14 -17.26 -11.32
C GLY A 158 -10.72 -18.17 -10.15
N TYR A 159 -10.08 -17.64 -9.11
CA TYR A 159 -9.66 -18.43 -7.96
C TYR A 159 -10.86 -18.88 -7.11
N SER A 160 -10.78 -20.07 -6.52
CA SER A 160 -11.78 -20.51 -5.54
C SER A 160 -11.65 -19.71 -4.22
N THR A 161 -12.72 -19.67 -3.44
CA THR A 161 -12.72 -19.02 -2.13
C THR A 161 -11.66 -19.64 -1.20
N GLU A 162 -11.51 -20.95 -1.26
CA GLU A 162 -10.54 -21.73 -0.46
C GLU A 162 -9.10 -21.33 -0.81
N ALA A 163 -8.75 -21.22 -2.10
CA ALA A 163 -7.42 -20.83 -2.56
C ALA A 163 -7.08 -19.38 -2.15
N VAL A 164 -8.07 -18.47 -2.21
CA VAL A 164 -7.88 -17.09 -1.74
C VAL A 164 -7.71 -17.05 -0.24
N THR A 165 -8.53 -17.81 0.50
CA THR A 165 -8.47 -17.90 1.97
C THR A 165 -7.11 -18.42 2.43
N ASP A 166 -6.62 -19.52 1.83
CA ASP A 166 -5.29 -20.07 2.13
C ASP A 166 -4.19 -19.02 1.89
N THR A 167 -4.28 -18.28 0.79
CA THR A 167 -3.34 -17.18 0.50
C THR A 167 -3.41 -16.07 1.54
N ILE A 168 -4.59 -15.71 2.03
CA ILE A 168 -4.76 -14.71 3.08
C ILE A 168 -4.09 -15.19 4.37
N LEU A 169 -4.42 -16.40 4.81
CA LEU A 169 -3.93 -16.95 6.07
C LEU A 169 -2.40 -17.08 6.09
N ARG A 170 -1.79 -17.52 4.98
CA ARG A 170 -0.32 -17.59 4.85
C ARG A 170 0.36 -16.23 4.93
N ARG A 171 -0.33 -15.14 4.57
CA ARG A 171 0.22 -13.78 4.64
C ARG A 171 0.13 -13.14 6.02
N MET A 172 -0.70 -13.67 6.92
CA MET A 172 -0.97 -13.05 8.21
C MET A 172 0.25 -12.87 9.10
N PRO A 173 1.19 -13.83 9.22
CA PRO A 173 2.40 -13.62 10.01
C PRO A 173 3.22 -12.42 9.50
N ASP A 174 3.49 -12.34 8.20
CA ASP A 174 4.22 -11.22 7.62
C ASP A 174 3.44 -9.90 7.73
N TYR A 175 2.11 -9.96 7.58
CA TYR A 175 1.25 -8.78 7.75
C TYR A 175 1.38 -8.20 9.17
N VAL A 176 1.31 -9.02 10.19
CA VAL A 176 1.45 -8.61 11.59
C VAL A 176 2.85 -8.08 11.89
N ASN A 177 3.88 -8.72 11.32
CA ASN A 177 5.26 -8.39 11.63
C ASN A 177 5.79 -7.17 10.85
N TYR A 178 5.36 -6.96 9.62
CA TYR A 178 5.93 -5.92 8.75
C TYR A 178 4.95 -4.82 8.33
N ILE A 179 3.65 -5.11 8.25
CA ILE A 179 2.67 -4.12 7.79
C ILE A 179 2.04 -3.38 8.97
N CYS A 180 1.53 -4.10 9.98
CA CYS A 180 0.85 -3.48 11.12
C CYS A 180 1.70 -2.48 11.90
N PRO A 181 2.99 -2.72 12.18
CA PRO A 181 3.81 -1.79 12.97
C PRO A 181 3.93 -0.41 12.34
N GLN A 182 3.88 -0.34 11.00
CA GLN A 182 4.02 0.91 10.26
C GLN A 182 2.90 1.91 10.58
N PHE A 183 1.69 1.43 10.90
CA PHE A 183 0.56 2.33 11.21
C PHE A 183 0.74 3.12 12.50
N SER A 184 1.66 2.72 13.38
CA SER A 184 2.04 3.50 14.56
C SER A 184 3.00 4.65 14.23
N LEU A 185 3.67 4.61 13.08
CA LEU A 185 4.63 5.60 12.62
C LEU A 185 4.01 6.65 11.69
N THR A 186 2.79 6.43 11.24
CA THR A 186 2.10 7.33 10.32
C THR A 186 1.57 8.58 11.02
N ASP A 187 1.57 9.70 10.30
CA ASP A 187 1.08 10.99 10.79
C ASP A 187 -0.44 11.08 10.72
N ILE A 188 -1.02 10.51 9.65
CA ILE A 188 -2.47 10.46 9.41
C ILE A 188 -2.84 9.03 9.03
N ASN A 189 -3.88 8.48 9.64
CA ASN A 189 -4.45 7.20 9.27
C ASN A 189 -5.89 7.37 8.80
N PHE A 190 -6.19 6.79 7.64
CA PHE A 190 -7.54 6.67 7.11
C PHE A 190 -8.00 5.23 7.24
N GLN A 191 -9.15 5.03 7.89
CA GLN A 191 -9.73 3.69 8.06
C GLN A 191 -11.19 3.71 7.64
N ARG A 192 -11.53 2.93 6.63
CA ARG A 192 -12.91 2.70 6.23
C ARG A 192 -13.51 1.58 7.07
N VAL A 193 -14.54 1.90 7.84
CA VAL A 193 -15.20 0.98 8.78
C VAL A 193 -16.62 0.71 8.27
N PRO A 194 -16.95 -0.54 7.86
CA PRO A 194 -18.31 -0.91 7.52
C PRO A 194 -19.25 -0.75 8.72
N ILE A 195 -20.46 -0.24 8.47
CA ILE A 195 -21.57 -0.18 9.45
C ILE A 195 -22.58 -1.31 9.27
N VAL A 196 -22.30 -2.22 8.36
CA VAL A 196 -23.05 -3.47 8.11
C VAL A 196 -22.24 -4.67 8.61
N ASP A 197 -22.91 -5.79 8.81
CA ASP A 197 -22.27 -7.00 9.31
C ASP A 197 -21.21 -7.54 8.34
N THR A 198 -19.99 -7.60 8.79
CA THR A 198 -18.82 -8.19 8.10
C THR A 198 -18.15 -9.27 8.93
N SER A 199 -18.82 -9.81 9.94
CA SER A 199 -18.26 -10.77 10.90
C SER A 199 -17.70 -12.03 10.25
N ASN A 200 -18.29 -12.46 9.13
CA ASN A 200 -17.80 -13.61 8.35
C ASN A 200 -17.45 -13.20 6.91
N PRO A 201 -16.20 -12.81 6.65
CA PRO A 201 -15.77 -12.37 5.33
C PRO A 201 -15.83 -13.45 4.24
N PHE A 202 -15.84 -14.72 4.62
CA PHE A 202 -15.81 -15.85 3.67
C PHE A 202 -17.16 -16.10 3.00
N ILE A 203 -18.27 -15.70 3.62
CA ILE A 203 -19.62 -15.84 3.09
C ILE A 203 -20.26 -14.54 2.64
N ALA A 204 -19.54 -13.44 2.70
CA ALA A 204 -20.03 -12.13 2.30
C ALA A 204 -20.43 -12.13 0.81
N ARG A 205 -21.66 -11.74 0.53
CA ARG A 205 -22.22 -11.76 -0.83
C ARG A 205 -21.84 -10.54 -1.67
N TRP A 206 -21.50 -9.44 -1.01
CA TRP A 206 -21.09 -8.18 -1.65
C TRP A 206 -20.02 -7.48 -0.81
N ILE A 207 -19.31 -6.57 -1.45
CA ILE A 207 -18.41 -5.66 -0.77
C ILE A 207 -19.23 -4.49 -0.23
N PRO A 208 -19.19 -4.17 1.08
CA PRO A 208 -19.87 -2.98 1.62
C PRO A 208 -19.56 -1.73 0.81
N THR A 209 -20.61 -0.97 0.49
CA THR A 209 -20.48 0.27 -0.28
C THR A 209 -19.95 1.43 0.57
N PRO A 210 -19.54 2.57 -0.03
CA PRO A 210 -19.22 3.77 0.75
C PRO A 210 -20.37 4.24 1.65
N ALA A 211 -21.64 4.13 1.19
CA ALA A 211 -22.83 4.49 1.96
C ALA A 211 -23.07 3.54 3.16
N GLU A 212 -22.50 2.35 3.14
CA GLU A 212 -22.55 1.37 4.22
C GLU A 212 -21.28 1.40 5.08
N SER A 213 -20.53 2.50 5.06
CA SER A 213 -19.27 2.64 5.77
C SER A 213 -19.13 4.05 6.33
N ILE A 214 -18.37 4.17 7.42
CA ILE A 214 -17.83 5.44 7.90
C ILE A 214 -16.33 5.49 7.60
N LEU A 215 -15.78 6.70 7.45
CA LEU A 215 -14.36 6.93 7.35
C LEU A 215 -13.85 7.51 8.67
N VAL A 216 -13.01 6.75 9.35
CA VAL A 216 -12.30 7.22 10.54
C VAL A 216 -10.97 7.82 10.11
N ILE A 217 -10.71 9.07 10.51
CA ILE A 217 -9.44 9.75 10.28
C ILE A 217 -8.77 9.96 11.64
N ARG A 218 -7.59 9.40 11.82
CA ARG A 218 -6.78 9.57 13.02
C ARG A 218 -5.54 10.38 12.71
N PHE A 219 -5.29 11.40 13.49
CA PHE A 219 -4.08 12.21 13.45
C PHE A 219 -3.16 11.81 14.61
N ALA A 220 -1.89 11.51 14.33
CA ALA A 220 -0.90 11.20 15.36
C ALA A 220 -0.58 12.43 16.21
N ASN A 221 -0.50 13.60 15.58
CA ASN A 221 -0.35 14.88 16.26
C ASN A 221 -1.48 15.83 15.85
N PRO A 222 -2.47 16.08 16.72
CA PRO A 222 -3.57 16.99 16.40
C PRO A 222 -3.23 18.47 16.53
N ARG A 223 -2.02 18.83 17.01
CA ARG A 223 -1.61 20.23 17.19
C ARG A 223 -1.47 20.92 15.85
N GLY A 224 -2.04 22.13 15.76
CA GLY A 224 -1.98 22.95 14.54
C GLY A 224 -3.04 22.60 13.49
N ILE A 225 -3.93 21.65 13.78
CA ILE A 225 -5.05 21.32 12.89
C ILE A 225 -6.27 22.14 13.32
N ASP A 226 -6.83 22.90 12.38
CA ASP A 226 -8.10 23.60 12.57
C ASP A 226 -9.28 22.63 12.39
N PHE A 227 -9.59 21.89 13.45
CA PHE A 227 -10.71 20.93 13.43
C PHE A 227 -12.08 21.57 13.16
N PRO A 228 -12.42 22.76 13.70
CA PRO A 228 -13.67 23.45 13.34
C PRO A 228 -13.78 23.69 11.84
N TYR A 229 -12.71 24.17 11.20
CA TYR A 229 -12.67 24.36 9.77
C TYR A 229 -12.80 23.01 9.02
N LEU A 230 -12.01 22.01 9.41
CA LEU A 230 -12.07 20.68 8.81
C LEU A 230 -13.49 20.09 8.86
N LEU A 231 -14.16 20.15 10.02
CA LEU A 231 -15.53 19.69 10.17
C LEU A 231 -16.52 20.47 9.33
N SER A 232 -16.32 21.79 9.16
CA SER A 232 -17.17 22.60 8.30
C SER A 232 -17.09 22.22 6.82
N MET A 233 -15.98 21.65 6.41
CA MET A 233 -15.75 21.16 5.03
C MET A 233 -16.23 19.73 4.80
N LEU A 234 -16.42 18.96 5.86
CA LEU A 234 -16.83 17.56 5.82
C LEU A 234 -18.26 17.43 6.35
N HIS A 235 -19.24 17.42 5.43
CA HIS A 235 -20.64 17.21 5.79
C HIS A 235 -20.85 15.87 6.51
N ASP A 236 -21.77 15.85 7.48
CA ASP A 236 -22.11 14.68 8.28
C ASP A 236 -20.95 14.09 9.10
N SER A 237 -19.95 14.91 9.40
CA SER A 237 -18.80 14.50 10.21
C SER A 237 -18.95 14.94 11.65
N TYR A 238 -18.34 14.17 12.55
CA TYR A 238 -18.25 14.52 13.97
C TYR A 238 -16.84 14.22 14.50
N MET A 239 -16.47 14.90 15.56
CA MET A 239 -15.19 14.69 16.23
C MET A 239 -15.40 13.94 17.55
N SER A 240 -14.63 12.87 17.74
CA SER A 240 -14.52 12.16 19.02
C SER A 240 -13.14 12.40 19.60
N ARG A 241 -13.08 12.63 20.92
CA ARG A 241 -11.83 12.64 21.68
C ARG A 241 -11.60 11.22 22.17
N ALA A 242 -10.49 10.62 21.76
CA ALA A 242 -10.00 9.37 22.30
C ALA A 242 -9.28 9.58 23.64
#